data_e2ec835ce5481bc541b7a0c3a7d3bd7f
#
_entry.id   e2ec835ce5481bc541b7a0c3a7d3bd7f
#
_cell.length_a   1.000
_cell.length_b   1.000
_cell.length_c   1.000
_cell.angle_alpha   90.00
_cell.angle_beta   90.00
_cell.angle_gamma   90.00
#
_symmetry.space_group_name_H-M   'P 1'
#
loop_
_entity.id
_entity.type
_entity.pdbx_description
1 polymer ?
#
loop_
_entity_poly.entity_id
_entity_poly.type
_entity_poly.pdbx_seq_one_letter_code
_entity_poly.pdbx_strand_id
1 'polypeptide(L)'
;MFQFRQTTELSRKAIALTPTLLSRLGSCVLITLCGDWGLAQGPPISPVDLVRLLGSDVFRERENATASLEQLGMQARDSILGGLKSDDPEVVRRCRLILPMVENLEMEGLIQKLSRPDFNPEELKVPGWGRYREIAGTGDSARKLFVEMCKSDLAFLRDVERKPEQGFDLIQAKCLLTQRNIQVPGGSGVVPIATGELGAILFCATNPKVRIPPNSLHTINNLLYNPSVRAAITTGDENAPLRKLVSLWLAGPTDPAFLVQNLYITTNLNLKEGVDIAVRILSPKDPKALEALNAHQKSVALNTLGRMGTKAQIPLVQQFMADNAIVTNFQFNKEKGTTQVNDVALAMLIHMTGQNHKDYGFSFATNGRTLNFSPYGMGFTNAPLRKESFDKWEKWAKENPDKLKGK
;
A
#
# COMPACT_ATOMS: atom_id res chain seq x y z
N MET A 1 -36.19 12.10 -38.05
CA MET A 1 -36.49 11.28 -39.26
C MET A 1 -35.47 10.17 -39.29
N PHE A 2 -35.93 9.00 -39.27
CA PHE A 2 -35.53 7.61 -39.35
C PHE A 2 -35.43 6.88 -38.01
N GLN A 3 -36.54 6.21 -37.74
CA GLN A 3 -36.67 5.05 -36.85
C GLN A 3 -36.00 3.83 -37.52
N PHE A 4 -35.38 2.96 -36.70
CA PHE A 4 -35.49 1.53 -36.94
C PHE A 4 -35.69 0.80 -35.61
N ARG A 5 -36.76 0.10 -35.60
CA ARG A 5 -37.30 -0.80 -34.56
C ARG A 5 -36.84 -2.23 -34.80
N GLN A 6 -36.90 -2.99 -33.73
CA GLN A 6 -37.17 -4.45 -33.64
C GLN A 6 -35.95 -5.35 -33.89
N THR A 7 -35.73 -6.40 -33.21
CA THR A 7 -36.36 -7.31 -32.23
C THR A 7 -35.38 -8.47 -32.09
N THR A 8 -35.19 -9.05 -30.96
CA THR A 8 -35.42 -10.50 -30.78
C THR A 8 -35.15 -10.90 -29.32
N GLU A 9 -36.24 -11.28 -28.68
CA GLU A 9 -36.22 -12.19 -27.53
C GLU A 9 -35.68 -13.56 -27.96
N LEU A 10 -34.82 -14.17 -27.16
CA LEU A 10 -34.70 -15.62 -27.11
C LEU A 10 -34.29 -16.04 -25.69
N SER A 11 -35.32 -16.44 -25.00
CA SER A 11 -35.48 -17.75 -24.34
C SER A 11 -34.50 -18.10 -23.20
N ARG A 12 -35.01 -17.85 -22.01
CA ARG A 12 -34.64 -18.55 -20.77
C ARG A 12 -35.01 -20.03 -20.91
N LYS A 13 -34.08 -20.93 -20.75
CA LYS A 13 -34.34 -22.29 -20.28
C LYS A 13 -33.49 -22.58 -19.06
N ALA A 14 -34.11 -22.47 -17.91
CA ALA A 14 -33.64 -23.05 -16.67
C ALA A 14 -33.84 -24.57 -16.76
N ILE A 15 -32.76 -25.32 -16.58
CA ILE A 15 -32.81 -26.75 -16.33
C ILE A 15 -32.59 -26.94 -14.83
N ALA A 16 -33.72 -27.23 -14.15
CA ALA A 16 -33.73 -27.73 -12.79
C ALA A 16 -33.40 -29.23 -12.83
N LEU A 17 -32.33 -29.63 -12.18
CA LEU A 17 -32.05 -31.03 -11.84
C LEU A 17 -32.36 -31.27 -10.38
N THR A 18 -33.46 -31.96 -10.13
CA THR A 18 -33.85 -32.52 -8.84
C THR A 18 -32.98 -33.73 -8.46
N PRO A 19 -32.64 -33.88 -7.18
CA PRO A 19 -31.97 -35.09 -6.69
C PRO A 19 -33.01 -36.17 -6.32
N THR A 20 -33.01 -37.27 -7.02
CA THR A 20 -33.74 -38.47 -6.64
C THR A 20 -32.83 -39.40 -5.82
N LEU A 21 -33.32 -39.66 -4.63
CA LEU A 21 -32.94 -40.76 -3.76
C LEU A 21 -32.93 -42.10 -4.48
N LEU A 22 -31.90 -42.91 -4.24
CA LEU A 22 -32.03 -44.38 -4.32
C LEU A 22 -31.13 -45.01 -3.29
N SER A 23 -31.75 -45.36 -2.19
CA SER A 23 -31.28 -46.35 -1.22
C SER A 23 -31.27 -47.74 -1.85
N ARG A 24 -30.19 -48.43 -1.81
CA ARG A 24 -30.22 -49.90 -1.78
C ARG A 24 -29.06 -50.42 -0.94
N LEU A 25 -29.46 -50.99 0.18
CA LEU A 25 -28.74 -51.92 1.03
C LEU A 25 -28.23 -53.11 0.20
N GLY A 26 -26.97 -53.36 0.29
CA GLY A 26 -26.34 -54.58 -0.17
C GLY A 26 -25.30 -55.00 0.89
N SER A 27 -25.72 -55.79 1.87
CA SER A 27 -24.82 -56.49 2.80
C SER A 27 -23.98 -57.48 2.07
N CYS A 28 -22.70 -57.17 1.83
CA CYS A 28 -21.69 -58.18 1.60
C CYS A 28 -20.88 -58.35 2.87
N VAL A 29 -21.13 -59.43 3.54
CA VAL A 29 -20.27 -59.96 4.62
C VAL A 29 -19.00 -60.48 3.95
N LEU A 30 -17.95 -59.67 3.93
CA LEU A 30 -16.60 -60.07 3.61
C LEU A 30 -15.93 -60.51 4.94
N ILE A 31 -15.78 -61.81 5.09
CA ILE A 31 -14.92 -62.42 6.13
C ILE A 31 -13.49 -62.04 5.78
N THR A 32 -13.00 -60.97 6.40
CA THR A 32 -11.59 -60.59 6.36
C THR A 32 -10.85 -61.48 7.36
N LEU A 33 -10.21 -62.51 6.84
CA LEU A 33 -9.06 -63.12 7.51
C LEU A 33 -7.94 -62.06 7.51
N CYS A 34 -7.93 -61.17 8.48
CA CYS A 34 -6.79 -60.34 8.78
C CYS A 34 -5.71 -61.23 9.38
N GLY A 35 -4.90 -61.81 8.52
CA GLY A 35 -3.58 -62.23 8.94
C GLY A 35 -2.84 -60.96 9.35
N ASP A 36 -2.51 -60.80 10.63
CA ASP A 36 -1.54 -59.86 11.14
C ASP A 36 -0.18 -60.12 10.51
N TRP A 37 0.01 -59.55 9.32
CA TRP A 37 1.34 -59.32 8.80
C TRP A 37 1.83 -58.04 9.45
N GLY A 38 2.27 -58.16 10.68
CA GLY A 38 3.11 -57.15 11.34
C GLY A 38 4.36 -56.99 10.49
N LEU A 39 4.27 -56.11 9.48
CA LEU A 39 5.46 -55.54 8.92
C LEU A 39 6.13 -54.79 10.06
N ALA A 40 7.16 -55.42 10.63
CA ALA A 40 8.09 -54.74 11.52
C ALA A 40 8.54 -53.48 10.79
N GLN A 41 7.90 -52.35 11.13
CA GLN A 41 8.39 -51.04 10.73
C GLN A 41 9.78 -50.94 11.38
N GLY A 42 10.82 -51.02 10.57
CA GLY A 42 12.15 -50.72 11.04
C GLY A 42 12.18 -49.37 11.74
N PRO A 43 13.16 -49.09 12.59
CA PRO A 43 13.24 -47.82 13.27
C PRO A 43 13.06 -46.70 12.24
N PRO A 44 12.31 -45.63 12.57
CA PRO A 44 12.03 -44.52 11.65
C PRO A 44 13.35 -43.97 11.12
N ILE A 45 13.47 -43.92 9.79
CA ILE A 45 14.70 -43.46 9.11
C ILE A 45 14.88 -41.99 9.50
N SER A 46 16.08 -41.62 9.96
CA SER A 46 16.35 -40.25 10.39
C SER A 46 16.29 -39.30 9.18
N PRO A 47 15.92 -38.00 9.42
CA PRO A 47 15.94 -37.00 8.35
C PRO A 47 17.30 -36.86 7.64
N VAL A 48 18.40 -37.09 8.34
CA VAL A 48 19.77 -37.09 7.78
C VAL A 48 19.97 -38.26 6.80
N ASP A 49 19.49 -39.44 7.17
CA ASP A 49 19.61 -40.62 6.32
C ASP A 49 18.68 -40.49 5.10
N LEU A 50 17.50 -39.90 5.25
CA LEU A 50 16.62 -39.58 4.12
C LEU A 50 17.31 -38.63 3.15
N VAL A 51 18.01 -37.60 3.63
CA VAL A 51 18.78 -36.70 2.76
C VAL A 51 19.88 -37.45 2.01
N ARG A 52 20.56 -38.39 2.66
CA ARG A 52 21.56 -39.25 1.97
C ARG A 52 20.93 -40.10 0.89
N LEU A 53 19.74 -40.66 1.11
CA LEU A 53 18.98 -41.47 0.14
C LEU A 53 18.51 -40.63 -1.07
N LEU A 54 18.50 -39.30 -1.02
CA LEU A 54 18.25 -38.48 -2.21
C LEU A 54 19.32 -38.68 -3.32
N GLY A 55 20.53 -39.13 -2.97
CA GLY A 55 21.61 -39.46 -3.90
C GLY A 55 21.68 -40.93 -4.26
N SER A 56 20.73 -41.81 -3.85
CA SER A 56 20.75 -43.21 -4.18
C SER A 56 20.71 -43.45 -5.70
N ASP A 57 21.41 -44.48 -6.18
CA ASP A 57 21.34 -44.90 -7.58
C ASP A 57 19.96 -45.45 -7.96
N VAL A 58 19.16 -45.89 -6.97
CA VAL A 58 17.82 -46.41 -7.15
C VAL A 58 16.80 -45.31 -7.18
N PHE A 59 16.15 -45.09 -8.32
CA PHE A 59 15.12 -44.05 -8.50
C PHE A 59 14.03 -44.10 -7.43
N ARG A 60 13.50 -45.29 -7.12
CA ARG A 60 12.43 -45.48 -6.13
C ARG A 60 12.83 -45.04 -4.71
N GLU A 61 14.09 -45.26 -4.34
CA GLU A 61 14.59 -44.81 -3.02
C GLU A 61 14.65 -43.26 -2.96
N ARG A 62 15.10 -42.63 -4.04
CA ARG A 62 15.13 -41.16 -4.12
C ARG A 62 13.73 -40.54 -4.00
N GLU A 63 12.72 -41.14 -4.70
CA GLU A 63 11.34 -40.64 -4.62
C GLU A 63 10.73 -40.87 -3.24
N ASN A 64 10.97 -42.06 -2.65
CA ASN A 64 10.49 -42.34 -1.28
C ASN A 64 11.14 -41.42 -0.25
N ALA A 65 12.42 -41.13 -0.38
CA ALA A 65 13.13 -40.21 0.49
C ALA A 65 12.58 -38.78 0.34
N THR A 66 12.32 -38.35 -0.90
CA THR A 66 11.69 -37.04 -1.19
C THR A 66 10.33 -36.93 -0.49
N ALA A 67 9.42 -37.90 -0.71
CA ALA A 67 8.10 -37.90 -0.11
C ALA A 67 8.15 -37.95 1.44
N SER A 68 9.08 -38.72 2.00
CA SER A 68 9.28 -38.80 3.44
C SER A 68 9.78 -37.48 4.05
N LEU A 69 10.70 -36.79 3.39
CA LEU A 69 11.18 -35.46 3.81
C LEU A 69 10.08 -34.40 3.74
N GLU A 70 9.24 -34.44 2.70
CA GLU A 70 8.07 -33.57 2.56
C GLU A 70 7.05 -33.83 3.68
N GLN A 71 6.80 -35.11 4.00
CA GLN A 71 5.88 -35.50 5.07
C GLN A 71 6.41 -35.09 6.46
N LEU A 72 7.71 -35.17 6.70
CA LEU A 72 8.34 -34.71 7.95
C LEU A 72 8.27 -33.19 8.10
N GLY A 73 8.12 -32.45 6.99
CA GLY A 73 8.00 -31.01 6.98
C GLY A 73 9.20 -30.34 7.67
N MET A 74 8.93 -29.41 8.58
CA MET A 74 9.97 -28.63 9.28
C MET A 74 10.93 -29.46 10.14
N GLN A 75 10.56 -30.66 10.56
CA GLN A 75 11.47 -31.54 11.29
C GLN A 75 12.67 -31.97 10.43
N ALA A 76 12.49 -32.01 9.10
CA ALA A 76 13.55 -32.33 8.16
C ALA A 76 14.38 -31.12 7.69
N ARG A 77 13.95 -29.88 8.00
CA ARG A 77 14.52 -28.64 7.45
C ARG A 77 16.03 -28.53 7.63
N ASP A 78 16.53 -28.76 8.84
CA ASP A 78 17.96 -28.59 9.14
C ASP A 78 18.82 -29.66 8.40
N SER A 79 18.28 -30.86 8.26
CA SER A 79 18.90 -31.94 7.47
C SER A 79 18.92 -31.58 5.96
N ILE A 80 17.82 -31.03 5.43
CA ILE A 80 17.74 -30.55 4.05
C ILE A 80 18.74 -29.40 3.80
N LEU A 81 18.86 -28.45 4.74
CA LEU A 81 19.87 -27.39 4.68
C LEU A 81 21.31 -27.94 4.71
N GLY A 82 21.55 -29.01 5.48
CA GLY A 82 22.79 -29.76 5.46
C GLY A 82 23.07 -30.39 4.08
N GLY A 83 22.04 -30.96 3.45
CA GLY A 83 22.11 -31.57 2.12
C GLY A 83 22.45 -30.58 0.99
N LEU A 84 22.16 -29.29 1.16
CA LEU A 84 22.57 -28.24 0.20
C LEU A 84 24.11 -28.06 0.13
N LYS A 85 24.83 -28.60 1.11
CA LYS A 85 26.31 -28.56 1.19
C LYS A 85 26.93 -29.90 0.83
N SER A 86 26.14 -30.84 0.32
CA SER A 86 26.62 -32.15 -0.12
C SER A 86 27.50 -32.04 -1.35
N ASP A 87 28.51 -32.94 -1.44
CA ASP A 87 29.32 -33.09 -2.65
C ASP A 87 28.56 -33.80 -3.79
N ASP A 88 27.43 -34.43 -3.49
CA ASP A 88 26.56 -35.06 -4.49
C ASP A 88 25.62 -34.05 -5.15
N PRO A 89 25.76 -33.79 -6.47
CA PRO A 89 24.92 -32.80 -7.17
C PRO A 89 23.43 -33.17 -7.16
N GLU A 90 23.06 -34.45 -7.13
CA GLU A 90 21.66 -34.89 -7.11
C GLU A 90 21.02 -34.60 -5.73
N VAL A 91 21.74 -34.84 -4.64
CA VAL A 91 21.31 -34.43 -3.29
C VAL A 91 21.08 -32.94 -3.23
N VAL A 92 22.04 -32.15 -3.70
CA VAL A 92 21.93 -30.67 -3.70
C VAL A 92 20.72 -30.24 -4.53
N ARG A 93 20.53 -30.78 -5.73
CA ARG A 93 19.42 -30.47 -6.62
C ARG A 93 18.06 -30.75 -5.95
N ARG A 94 17.91 -31.94 -5.36
CA ARG A 94 16.68 -32.36 -4.70
C ARG A 94 16.40 -31.54 -3.44
N CYS A 95 17.40 -31.29 -2.62
CA CYS A 95 17.26 -30.43 -1.46
C CYS A 95 16.80 -29.01 -1.83
N ARG A 96 17.28 -28.44 -2.95
CA ARG A 96 16.80 -27.15 -3.48
C ARG A 96 15.34 -27.16 -3.88
N LEU A 97 14.82 -28.30 -4.34
CA LEU A 97 13.40 -28.45 -4.70
C LEU A 97 12.52 -28.67 -3.47
N ILE A 98 12.96 -29.50 -2.51
CA ILE A 98 12.17 -29.87 -1.32
C ILE A 98 12.10 -28.73 -0.31
N LEU A 99 13.17 -28.00 -0.08
CA LEU A 99 13.23 -26.97 0.97
C LEU A 99 12.12 -25.92 0.87
N PRO A 100 11.84 -25.31 -0.31
CA PRO A 100 10.74 -24.37 -0.45
C PRO A 100 9.36 -25.00 -0.17
N MET A 101 9.17 -26.27 -0.54
CA MET A 101 7.90 -26.98 -0.31
C MET A 101 7.65 -27.18 1.18
N VAL A 102 8.68 -27.64 1.91
CA VAL A 102 8.63 -27.84 3.37
C VAL A 102 8.38 -26.51 4.09
N GLU A 103 9.07 -25.45 3.71
CA GLU A 103 8.87 -24.12 4.29
C GLU A 103 7.48 -23.55 3.97
N ASN A 104 6.93 -23.77 2.78
CA ASN A 104 5.60 -23.31 2.40
C ASN A 104 4.49 -24.05 3.16
N LEU A 105 4.59 -25.37 3.33
CA LEU A 105 3.62 -26.16 4.10
C LEU A 105 3.54 -25.70 5.56
N GLU A 106 4.68 -25.42 6.18
CA GLU A 106 4.68 -24.85 7.55
C GLU A 106 3.94 -23.52 7.59
N MET A 107 4.28 -22.67 6.63
CA MET A 107 3.73 -21.32 6.61
C MET A 107 2.22 -21.31 6.32
N GLU A 108 1.72 -22.22 5.48
CA GLU A 108 0.28 -22.41 5.31
C GLU A 108 -0.39 -22.84 6.62
N GLY A 109 0.22 -23.77 7.35
CA GLY A 109 -0.22 -24.16 8.68
C GLY A 109 -0.24 -22.99 9.68
N LEU A 110 0.78 -22.12 9.63
CA LEU A 110 0.84 -20.89 10.44
C LEU A 110 -0.26 -19.89 10.06
N ILE A 111 -0.53 -19.70 8.76
CA ILE A 111 -1.61 -18.82 8.29
C ILE A 111 -2.97 -19.35 8.73
N GLN A 112 -3.19 -20.66 8.66
CA GLN A 112 -4.43 -21.27 9.15
C GLN A 112 -4.61 -21.03 10.66
N LYS A 113 -3.55 -21.18 11.46
CA LYS A 113 -3.59 -20.87 12.89
C LYS A 113 -3.89 -19.39 13.14
N LEU A 114 -3.21 -18.48 12.44
CA LEU A 114 -3.43 -17.02 12.52
C LEU A 114 -4.87 -16.61 12.15
N SER A 115 -5.52 -17.41 11.29
CA SER A 115 -6.89 -17.15 10.86
C SER A 115 -7.95 -17.53 11.90
N ARG A 116 -7.57 -18.26 12.97
CA ARG A 116 -8.49 -18.67 14.03
C ARG A 116 -8.72 -17.52 15.01
N PRO A 117 -9.99 -17.23 15.39
CA PRO A 117 -10.31 -16.12 16.31
C PRO A 117 -9.72 -16.30 17.72
N ASP A 118 -9.60 -17.55 18.17
CA ASP A 118 -9.10 -17.96 19.49
C ASP A 118 -7.58 -18.04 19.58
N PHE A 119 -6.89 -17.82 18.47
CA PHE A 119 -5.44 -17.99 18.43
C PHE A 119 -4.70 -16.75 18.94
N ASN A 120 -3.75 -16.96 19.86
CA ASN A 120 -2.85 -15.91 20.33
C ASN A 120 -1.70 -15.70 19.34
N PRO A 121 -1.66 -14.58 18.60
CA PRO A 121 -0.60 -14.33 17.61
C PRO A 121 0.80 -14.23 18.20
N GLU A 122 0.92 -13.97 19.51
CA GLU A 122 2.20 -13.87 20.23
C GLU A 122 2.95 -15.20 20.27
N GLU A 123 2.22 -16.30 20.17
CA GLU A 123 2.78 -17.66 20.17
C GLU A 123 3.34 -18.05 18.79
N LEU A 124 3.00 -17.30 17.75
CA LEU A 124 3.46 -17.57 16.39
C LEU A 124 4.70 -16.76 16.04
N LYS A 125 5.77 -17.45 15.72
CA LYS A 125 6.98 -16.86 15.11
C LYS A 125 6.78 -16.66 13.60
N VAL A 126 5.68 -16.00 13.20
CA VAL A 126 5.47 -15.65 11.79
C VAL A 126 6.42 -14.50 11.43
N PRO A 127 7.24 -14.64 10.38
CA PRO A 127 8.08 -13.54 9.92
C PRO A 127 7.27 -12.28 9.64
N GLY A 128 7.73 -11.15 10.20
CA GLY A 128 7.08 -9.86 10.03
C GLY A 128 5.95 -9.55 11.01
N TRP A 129 5.35 -10.52 11.70
CA TRP A 129 4.24 -10.25 12.63
C TRP A 129 4.65 -9.25 13.73
N GLY A 130 5.83 -9.41 14.32
CA GLY A 130 6.33 -8.50 15.36
C GLY A 130 6.34 -7.03 14.91
N ARG A 131 6.97 -6.74 13.78
CA ARG A 131 7.04 -5.39 13.21
C ARG A 131 5.65 -4.89 12.74
N TYR A 132 4.85 -5.78 12.14
CA TYR A 132 3.51 -5.40 11.66
C TYR A 132 2.60 -4.96 12.82
N ARG A 133 2.58 -5.67 13.94
CA ARG A 133 1.74 -5.31 15.10
C ARG A 133 2.12 -3.99 15.75
N GLU A 134 3.40 -3.61 15.69
CA GLU A 134 3.87 -2.28 16.14
C GLU A 134 3.25 -1.16 15.29
N ILE A 135 3.07 -1.40 13.99
CA ILE A 135 2.48 -0.44 13.05
C ILE A 135 0.95 -0.46 13.13
N ALA A 136 0.37 -1.63 12.95
CA ALA A 136 -1.07 -1.81 12.73
C ALA A 136 -1.87 -2.09 14.01
N GLY A 137 -1.21 -2.55 15.08
CA GLY A 137 -1.84 -3.03 16.31
C GLY A 137 -2.13 -4.52 16.27
N THR A 138 -2.80 -5.02 17.33
CA THR A 138 -3.09 -6.45 17.56
C THR A 138 -4.58 -6.81 17.41
N GLY A 139 -5.44 -5.84 17.08
CA GLY A 139 -6.88 -6.06 16.93
C GLY A 139 -7.25 -6.96 15.75
N ASP A 140 -8.51 -7.40 15.71
CA ASP A 140 -9.01 -8.34 14.69
C ASP A 140 -8.82 -7.83 13.26
N SER A 141 -9.03 -6.54 13.01
CA SER A 141 -8.81 -5.93 11.69
C SER A 141 -7.34 -5.99 11.26
N ALA A 142 -6.41 -5.78 12.20
CA ALA A 142 -4.99 -5.89 11.94
C ALA A 142 -4.58 -7.34 11.63
N ARG A 143 -5.08 -8.29 12.44
CA ARG A 143 -4.86 -9.72 12.21
C ARG A 143 -5.39 -10.15 10.84
N LYS A 144 -6.62 -9.74 10.51
CA LYS A 144 -7.24 -10.07 9.21
C LYS A 144 -6.42 -9.56 8.04
N LEU A 145 -5.98 -8.30 8.06
CA LEU A 145 -5.13 -7.76 6.99
C LEU A 145 -3.80 -8.52 6.90
N PHE A 146 -3.15 -8.84 8.03
CA PHE A 146 -1.91 -9.60 7.99
C PHE A 146 -2.08 -10.98 7.38
N VAL A 147 -3.17 -11.68 7.69
CA VAL A 147 -3.53 -12.96 7.06
C VAL A 147 -3.75 -12.80 5.55
N GLU A 148 -4.44 -11.73 5.12
CA GLU A 148 -4.63 -11.42 3.70
C GLU A 148 -3.31 -11.13 2.99
N MET A 149 -2.39 -10.41 3.64
CA MET A 149 -1.03 -10.17 3.14
C MET A 149 -0.26 -11.47 2.97
N CYS A 150 -0.31 -12.35 3.97
CA CYS A 150 0.32 -13.66 3.91
C CYS A 150 -0.27 -14.54 2.79
N LYS A 151 -1.60 -14.56 2.64
CA LYS A 151 -2.26 -15.31 1.56
C LYS A 151 -1.94 -14.77 0.17
N SER A 152 -1.67 -13.48 0.07
CA SER A 152 -1.31 -12.84 -1.19
C SER A 152 0.09 -13.25 -1.66
N ASP A 153 1.09 -13.18 -0.78
CA ASP A 153 2.47 -13.52 -1.13
C ASP A 153 3.34 -13.72 0.12
N LEU A 154 3.26 -14.92 0.66
CA LEU A 154 3.96 -15.26 1.89
C LEU A 154 5.47 -15.33 1.69
N ALA A 155 5.91 -15.86 0.55
CA ALA A 155 7.33 -15.98 0.25
C ALA A 155 8.00 -14.60 0.20
N PHE A 156 7.35 -13.64 -0.46
CA PHE A 156 7.80 -12.26 -0.51
C PHE A 156 7.93 -11.63 0.89
N LEU A 157 6.90 -11.75 1.73
CA LEU A 157 6.93 -11.24 3.11
C LEU A 157 8.05 -11.86 3.92
N ARG A 158 8.15 -13.20 3.90
CA ARG A 158 9.17 -13.95 4.62
C ARG A 158 10.58 -13.56 4.19
N ASP A 159 10.81 -13.50 2.89
CA ASP A 159 12.16 -13.31 2.35
C ASP A 159 12.65 -11.89 2.59
N VAL A 160 11.77 -10.86 2.46
CA VAL A 160 12.14 -9.46 2.81
C VAL A 160 12.40 -9.31 4.31
N GLU A 161 11.63 -9.96 5.19
CA GLU A 161 11.83 -9.86 6.63
C GLU A 161 13.08 -10.62 7.12
N ARG A 162 13.40 -11.77 6.51
CA ARG A 162 14.59 -12.57 6.86
C ARG A 162 15.87 -12.04 6.25
N LYS A 163 15.80 -11.46 5.05
CA LYS A 163 16.95 -11.00 4.26
C LYS A 163 16.70 -9.61 3.69
N PRO A 164 16.61 -8.58 4.54
CA PRO A 164 16.29 -7.22 4.08
C PRO A 164 17.34 -6.65 3.10
N GLU A 165 18.55 -7.18 3.07
CA GLU A 165 19.58 -6.83 2.09
C GLU A 165 19.20 -7.22 0.65
N GLN A 166 18.33 -8.22 0.47
CA GLN A 166 17.78 -8.62 -0.83
C GLN A 166 16.46 -7.90 -1.13
N GLY A 167 15.96 -7.11 -0.20
CA GLY A 167 14.68 -6.43 -0.29
C GLY A 167 14.56 -5.50 -1.49
N PHE A 168 15.67 -4.89 -1.95
CA PHE A 168 15.70 -4.05 -3.14
C PHE A 168 15.17 -4.79 -4.39
N ASP A 169 15.74 -5.95 -4.70
CA ASP A 169 15.38 -6.74 -5.88
C ASP A 169 13.99 -7.37 -5.73
N LEU A 170 13.66 -7.88 -4.53
CA LEU A 170 12.36 -8.48 -4.24
C LEU A 170 11.22 -7.48 -4.38
N ILE A 171 11.37 -6.24 -3.86
CA ILE A 171 10.36 -5.20 -4.00
C ILE A 171 10.23 -4.76 -5.46
N GLN A 172 11.35 -4.61 -6.18
CA GLN A 172 11.32 -4.26 -7.59
C GLN A 172 10.56 -5.30 -8.42
N ALA A 173 10.87 -6.58 -8.23
CA ALA A 173 10.20 -7.67 -8.92
C ALA A 173 8.70 -7.71 -8.60
N LYS A 174 8.34 -7.56 -7.31
CA LYS A 174 6.94 -7.54 -6.87
C LYS A 174 6.17 -6.36 -7.46
N CYS A 175 6.73 -5.16 -7.45
CA CYS A 175 6.12 -3.97 -8.03
C CYS A 175 5.87 -4.13 -9.54
N LEU A 176 6.84 -4.66 -10.29
CA LEU A 176 6.69 -4.91 -11.73
C LEU A 176 5.60 -5.94 -12.02
N LEU A 177 5.56 -7.04 -11.25
CA LEU A 177 4.53 -8.07 -11.39
C LEU A 177 3.13 -7.50 -11.10
N THR A 178 2.96 -6.81 -9.97
CA THR A 178 1.69 -6.20 -9.59
C THR A 178 1.22 -5.17 -10.62
N GLN A 179 2.13 -4.29 -11.09
CA GLN A 179 1.80 -3.30 -12.11
C GLN A 179 1.31 -3.96 -13.41
N ARG A 180 1.94 -5.05 -13.82
CA ARG A 180 1.53 -5.84 -14.99
C ARG A 180 0.15 -6.46 -14.81
N ASN A 181 -0.14 -7.00 -13.63
CA ASN A 181 -1.39 -7.68 -13.33
C ASN A 181 -2.61 -6.75 -13.25
N ILE A 182 -2.41 -5.48 -12.86
CA ILE A 182 -3.51 -4.50 -12.78
C ILE A 182 -3.80 -3.80 -14.10
N GLN A 183 -2.99 -3.98 -15.14
CA GLN A 183 -3.23 -3.44 -16.47
C GLN A 183 -4.14 -4.36 -17.28
N VAL A 184 -5.20 -3.80 -17.88
CA VAL A 184 -6.06 -4.53 -18.79
C VAL A 184 -5.37 -4.59 -20.16
N PRO A 185 -5.03 -5.77 -20.70
CA PRO A 185 -4.44 -5.87 -22.01
C PRO A 185 -5.35 -5.25 -23.09
N GLY A 186 -4.86 -4.23 -23.79
CA GLY A 186 -5.61 -3.56 -24.87
C GLY A 186 -6.76 -2.66 -24.42
N GLY A 187 -6.95 -2.43 -23.10
CA GLY A 187 -8.03 -1.62 -22.55
C GLY A 187 -7.55 -0.39 -21.77
N SER A 188 -8.45 0.58 -21.57
CA SER A 188 -8.22 1.76 -20.73
C SER A 188 -8.60 1.54 -19.26
N GLY A 189 -8.95 0.31 -18.86
CA GLY A 189 -9.37 -0.03 -17.49
C GLY A 189 -8.20 -0.39 -16.58
N VAL A 190 -8.43 -0.30 -15.28
CA VAL A 190 -7.50 -0.75 -14.23
C VAL A 190 -8.18 -1.85 -13.41
N VAL A 191 -7.50 -2.99 -13.27
CA VAL A 191 -7.97 -4.09 -12.44
C VAL A 191 -7.83 -3.69 -10.96
N PRO A 192 -8.83 -3.97 -10.10
CA PRO A 192 -8.70 -3.77 -8.67
C PRO A 192 -7.51 -4.55 -8.08
N ILE A 193 -6.74 -3.89 -7.23
CA ILE A 193 -5.70 -4.55 -6.43
C ILE A 193 -6.29 -5.07 -5.12
N ALA A 194 -5.92 -6.27 -4.71
CA ALA A 194 -6.32 -6.83 -3.44
C ALA A 194 -5.66 -6.08 -2.27
N THR A 195 -6.39 -5.84 -1.18
CA THR A 195 -5.88 -5.15 0.02
C THR A 195 -4.69 -5.85 0.64
N GLY A 196 -4.69 -7.20 0.64
CA GLY A 196 -3.57 -8.00 1.10
C GLY A 196 -2.30 -7.82 0.26
N GLU A 197 -2.43 -7.75 -1.07
CA GLU A 197 -1.29 -7.53 -1.96
C GLU A 197 -0.66 -6.15 -1.76
N LEU A 198 -1.48 -5.10 -1.74
CA LEU A 198 -0.98 -3.77 -1.45
C LEU A 198 -0.39 -3.67 -0.05
N GLY A 199 -1.07 -4.24 0.96
CA GLY A 199 -0.58 -4.29 2.33
C GLY A 199 0.80 -4.94 2.44
N ALA A 200 1.02 -6.06 1.74
CA ALA A 200 2.31 -6.74 1.71
C ALA A 200 3.42 -5.88 1.10
N ILE A 201 3.13 -5.22 -0.04
CA ILE A 201 4.09 -4.32 -0.69
C ILE A 201 4.45 -3.15 0.24
N LEU A 202 3.44 -2.45 0.79
CA LEU A 202 3.66 -1.32 1.68
C LEU A 202 4.42 -1.72 2.94
N PHE A 203 4.04 -2.85 3.55
CA PHE A 203 4.70 -3.35 4.74
C PHE A 203 6.17 -3.66 4.48
N CYS A 204 6.51 -4.37 3.41
CA CYS A 204 7.89 -4.65 3.03
C CYS A 204 8.66 -3.37 2.68
N ALA A 205 8.05 -2.46 1.93
CA ALA A 205 8.66 -1.21 1.52
C ALA A 205 8.90 -0.21 2.68
N THR A 206 8.16 -0.33 3.78
CA THR A 206 8.37 0.48 4.99
C THR A 206 9.36 -0.15 5.98
N ASN A 207 10.02 -1.24 5.63
CA ASN A 207 11.08 -1.81 6.46
C ASN A 207 12.31 -0.90 6.42
N PRO A 208 12.75 -0.32 7.57
CA PRO A 208 13.85 0.64 7.60
C PRO A 208 15.21 0.07 7.18
N LYS A 209 15.33 -1.26 7.12
CA LYS A 209 16.53 -1.95 6.66
C LYS A 209 16.56 -2.17 5.14
N VAL A 210 15.47 -1.85 4.45
CA VAL A 210 15.33 -2.07 3.00
C VAL A 210 15.48 -0.75 2.26
N ARG A 211 16.36 -0.72 1.28
CA ARG A 211 16.44 0.40 0.34
C ARG A 211 15.42 0.19 -0.77
N ILE A 212 14.63 1.22 -1.07
CA ILE A 212 13.60 1.14 -2.10
C ILE A 212 14.14 1.58 -3.46
N PRO A 213 13.94 0.79 -4.53
CA PRO A 213 14.29 1.21 -5.89
C PRO A 213 13.50 2.46 -6.31
N PRO A 214 14.12 3.45 -6.99
CA PRO A 214 13.41 4.67 -7.43
C PRO A 214 12.16 4.37 -8.27
N ASN A 215 12.23 3.40 -9.19
CA ASN A 215 11.08 3.00 -10.00
C ASN A 215 9.95 2.40 -9.15
N SER A 216 10.30 1.67 -8.08
CA SER A 216 9.32 1.09 -7.17
C SER A 216 8.60 2.16 -6.34
N LEU A 217 9.26 3.27 -5.99
CA LEU A 217 8.61 4.42 -5.34
C LEU A 217 7.45 4.94 -6.20
N HIS A 218 7.69 5.18 -7.50
CA HIS A 218 6.65 5.62 -8.42
C HIS A 218 5.54 4.58 -8.58
N THR A 219 5.92 3.30 -8.72
CA THR A 219 4.95 2.22 -8.87
C THR A 219 4.05 2.13 -7.65
N ILE A 220 4.60 2.11 -6.43
CA ILE A 220 3.82 2.03 -5.20
C ILE A 220 2.88 3.24 -5.08
N ASN A 221 3.38 4.45 -5.35
CA ASN A 221 2.55 5.65 -5.36
C ASN A 221 1.41 5.55 -6.39
N ASN A 222 1.66 5.00 -7.58
CA ASN A 222 0.63 4.80 -8.59
C ASN A 222 -0.42 3.77 -8.15
N LEU A 223 -0.02 2.71 -7.42
CA LEU A 223 -0.97 1.74 -6.86
C LEU A 223 -1.96 2.41 -5.89
N LEU A 224 -1.55 3.46 -5.16
CA LEU A 224 -2.42 4.19 -4.25
C LEU A 224 -3.54 4.98 -4.95
N TYR A 225 -3.43 5.24 -6.25
CA TYR A 225 -4.51 5.83 -7.06
C TYR A 225 -5.53 4.80 -7.57
N ASN A 226 -5.29 3.50 -7.36
CA ASN A 226 -6.25 2.47 -7.75
C ASN A 226 -7.61 2.69 -7.04
N PRO A 227 -8.75 2.66 -7.75
CA PRO A 227 -10.07 2.92 -7.17
C PRO A 227 -10.40 2.01 -5.98
N SER A 228 -9.99 0.73 -6.00
CA SER A 228 -10.22 -0.20 -4.88
C SER A 228 -9.45 0.21 -3.62
N VAL A 229 -8.23 0.71 -3.78
CA VAL A 229 -7.40 1.23 -2.68
C VAL A 229 -8.03 2.48 -2.09
N ARG A 230 -8.43 3.42 -2.95
CA ARG A 230 -9.10 4.64 -2.51
C ARG A 230 -10.34 4.31 -1.69
N ALA A 231 -11.21 3.43 -2.17
CA ALA A 231 -12.39 2.99 -1.43
C ALA A 231 -12.01 2.39 -0.08
N ALA A 232 -11.04 1.47 -0.01
CA ALA A 232 -10.62 0.83 1.23
C ALA A 232 -10.06 1.81 2.28
N ILE A 233 -9.40 2.90 1.85
CA ILE A 233 -8.80 3.89 2.75
C ILE A 233 -9.81 4.95 3.18
N THR A 234 -10.70 5.41 2.27
CA THR A 234 -11.61 6.53 2.55
C THR A 234 -12.89 6.13 3.27
N THR A 235 -13.34 4.88 3.12
CA THR A 235 -14.56 4.35 3.78
C THR A 235 -14.28 3.68 5.12
N GLY A 236 -13.02 3.42 5.46
CA GLY A 236 -12.61 2.76 6.70
C GLY A 236 -12.40 3.72 7.87
N ASP A 237 -12.25 3.14 9.06
CA ASP A 237 -11.80 3.84 10.27
C ASP A 237 -10.41 4.47 10.05
N GLU A 238 -10.15 5.63 10.66
CA GLU A 238 -8.82 6.28 10.66
C GLU A 238 -7.73 5.33 11.19
N ASN A 239 -8.09 4.43 12.07
CA ASN A 239 -7.20 3.42 12.63
C ASN A 239 -7.10 2.13 11.80
N ALA A 240 -7.75 2.06 10.63
CA ALA A 240 -7.69 0.89 9.78
C ALA A 240 -6.24 0.50 9.45
N PRO A 241 -5.87 -0.77 9.56
CA PRO A 241 -4.48 -1.22 9.42
C PRO A 241 -3.83 -0.85 8.09
N LEU A 242 -4.59 -0.94 6.98
CA LEU A 242 -4.10 -0.53 5.66
C LEU A 242 -3.81 0.96 5.61
N ARG A 243 -4.67 1.81 6.23
CA ARG A 243 -4.46 3.26 6.30
C ARG A 243 -3.18 3.59 7.06
N LYS A 244 -2.88 2.89 8.16
CA LYS A 244 -1.62 3.06 8.90
C LYS A 244 -0.39 2.71 8.07
N LEU A 245 -0.44 1.64 7.27
CA LEU A 245 0.65 1.29 6.35
C LEU A 245 0.84 2.35 5.27
N VAL A 246 -0.24 2.87 4.69
CA VAL A 246 -0.19 3.97 3.72
C VAL A 246 0.38 5.24 4.34
N SER A 247 -0.07 5.61 5.54
CA SER A 247 0.44 6.78 6.26
C SER A 247 1.94 6.67 6.55
N LEU A 248 2.38 5.50 7.01
CA LEU A 248 3.80 5.22 7.24
C LEU A 248 4.62 5.31 5.94
N TRP A 249 4.12 4.75 4.84
CA TRP A 249 4.75 4.85 3.53
C TRP A 249 4.91 6.30 3.07
N LEU A 250 3.83 7.08 3.13
CA LEU A 250 3.82 8.47 2.67
C LEU A 250 4.72 9.38 3.51
N ALA A 251 4.88 9.06 4.80
CA ALA A 251 5.78 9.79 5.71
C ALA A 251 7.26 9.45 5.51
N GLY A 252 7.59 8.32 4.87
CA GLY A 252 8.96 7.78 4.80
C GLY A 252 9.94 8.55 3.91
N PRO A 253 9.64 8.87 2.65
CA PRO A 253 10.57 9.53 1.74
C PRO A 253 10.98 10.93 2.21
N THR A 254 12.26 11.27 1.98
CA THR A 254 12.81 12.59 2.31
C THR A 254 13.12 13.43 1.08
N ASP A 255 13.17 12.83 -0.10
CA ASP A 255 13.38 13.54 -1.36
C ASP A 255 12.22 14.51 -1.65
N PRO A 256 12.46 15.80 -1.91
CA PRO A 256 11.42 16.80 -2.14
C PRO A 256 10.44 16.46 -3.27
N ALA A 257 10.92 15.83 -4.35
CA ALA A 257 10.05 15.47 -5.47
C ALA A 257 9.01 14.41 -5.07
N PHE A 258 9.42 13.39 -4.29
CA PHE A 258 8.50 12.39 -3.75
C PHE A 258 7.59 12.96 -2.67
N LEU A 259 8.09 13.88 -1.82
CA LEU A 259 7.26 14.54 -0.83
C LEU A 259 6.09 15.29 -1.47
N VAL A 260 6.32 15.99 -2.58
CA VAL A 260 5.24 16.68 -3.32
C VAL A 260 4.24 15.68 -3.92
N GLN A 261 4.72 14.58 -4.50
CA GLN A 261 3.82 13.51 -4.97
C GLN A 261 2.98 12.94 -3.83
N ASN A 262 3.60 12.72 -2.68
CA ASN A 262 2.90 12.24 -1.48
C ASN A 262 1.84 13.24 -0.98
N LEU A 263 2.08 14.56 -1.10
CA LEU A 263 1.06 15.57 -0.79
C LEU A 263 -0.20 15.42 -1.66
N TYR A 264 -0.04 15.17 -2.95
CA TYR A 264 -1.20 14.91 -3.82
C TYR A 264 -1.97 13.69 -3.36
N ILE A 265 -1.27 12.62 -2.99
CA ILE A 265 -1.91 11.39 -2.51
C ILE A 265 -2.63 11.64 -1.19
N THR A 266 -1.98 12.28 -0.22
CA THR A 266 -2.60 12.59 1.08
C THR A 266 -3.82 13.48 0.94
N THR A 267 -3.75 14.47 0.06
CA THR A 267 -4.86 15.37 -0.23
C THR A 267 -6.05 14.63 -0.86
N ASN A 268 -5.78 13.74 -1.83
CA ASN A 268 -6.81 12.96 -2.51
C ASN A 268 -7.46 11.91 -1.60
N LEU A 269 -6.69 11.33 -0.68
CA LEU A 269 -7.16 10.33 0.27
C LEU A 269 -7.63 10.94 1.60
N ASN A 270 -7.54 12.26 1.75
CA ASN A 270 -7.87 13.00 2.98
C ASN A 270 -7.12 12.45 4.22
N LEU A 271 -5.80 12.30 4.08
CA LEU A 271 -4.92 11.78 5.13
C LEU A 271 -4.26 12.93 5.88
N LYS A 272 -4.42 12.96 7.21
CA LYS A 272 -3.89 14.04 8.09
C LYS A 272 -2.37 14.19 8.00
N GLU A 273 -1.66 13.14 7.67
CA GLU A 273 -0.21 13.10 7.48
C GLU A 273 0.28 14.09 6.41
N GLY A 274 -0.60 14.53 5.52
CA GLY A 274 -0.30 15.58 4.55
C GLY A 274 0.15 16.88 5.19
N VAL A 275 -0.34 17.21 6.39
CA VAL A 275 0.08 18.41 7.13
C VAL A 275 1.55 18.33 7.52
N ASP A 276 1.99 17.20 8.10
CA ASP A 276 3.38 17.02 8.52
C ASP A 276 4.34 16.99 7.30
N ILE A 277 3.91 16.40 6.21
CA ILE A 277 4.67 16.41 4.96
C ILE A 277 4.80 17.85 4.42
N ALA A 278 3.71 18.62 4.40
CA ALA A 278 3.73 20.01 3.95
C ALA A 278 4.61 20.89 4.84
N VAL A 279 4.58 20.68 6.16
CA VAL A 279 5.47 21.38 7.11
C VAL A 279 6.93 21.01 6.82
N ARG A 280 7.27 19.74 6.60
CA ARG A 280 8.65 19.32 6.25
C ARG A 280 9.15 19.94 4.95
N ILE A 281 8.27 20.14 3.97
CA ILE A 281 8.61 20.81 2.70
C ILE A 281 8.85 22.28 2.90
N LEU A 282 7.96 22.98 3.62
CA LEU A 282 8.00 24.44 3.75
C LEU A 282 8.93 24.94 4.86
N SER A 283 9.33 24.05 5.78
CA SER A 283 10.26 24.34 6.87
C SER A 283 11.32 23.24 7.00
N PRO A 284 12.15 23.03 5.96
CA PRO A 284 13.20 22.02 6.01
C PRO A 284 14.30 22.41 7.01
N LYS A 285 15.01 21.40 7.55
CA LYS A 285 16.14 21.63 8.45
C LYS A 285 17.30 22.38 7.76
N ASP A 286 17.49 22.14 6.47
CA ASP A 286 18.46 22.86 5.64
C ASP A 286 17.74 23.97 4.86
N PRO A 287 18.04 25.25 5.11
CA PRO A 287 17.45 26.37 4.37
C PRO A 287 17.65 26.29 2.85
N LYS A 288 18.77 25.74 2.38
CA LYS A 288 19.02 25.54 0.95
C LYS A 288 18.00 24.63 0.30
N ALA A 289 17.44 23.66 1.03
CA ALA A 289 16.39 22.80 0.54
C ALA A 289 15.09 23.59 0.24
N LEU A 290 14.80 24.65 0.99
CA LEU A 290 13.66 25.52 0.73
C LEU A 290 13.89 26.37 -0.55
N GLU A 291 15.11 26.88 -0.75
CA GLU A 291 15.49 27.65 -1.94
C GLU A 291 15.45 26.81 -3.21
N ALA A 292 15.76 25.52 -3.09
CA ALA A 292 15.70 24.56 -4.21
C ALA A 292 14.29 24.21 -4.66
N LEU A 293 13.25 24.51 -3.85
CA LEU A 293 11.86 24.25 -4.22
C LEU A 293 11.38 25.24 -5.27
N ASN A 294 10.76 24.71 -6.33
CA ASN A 294 10.07 25.57 -7.30
C ASN A 294 8.73 26.09 -6.74
N ALA A 295 8.18 27.13 -7.38
CA ALA A 295 6.94 27.78 -6.96
C ALA A 295 5.76 26.80 -6.90
N HIS A 296 5.69 25.83 -7.81
CA HIS A 296 4.63 24.82 -7.82
C HIS A 296 4.69 23.93 -6.57
N GLN A 297 5.87 23.44 -6.19
CA GLN A 297 6.05 22.61 -5.00
C GLN A 297 5.64 23.35 -3.71
N LYS A 298 6.02 24.64 -3.60
CA LYS A 298 5.60 25.49 -2.48
C LYS A 298 4.08 25.69 -2.47
N SER A 299 3.46 25.93 -3.63
CA SER A 299 2.01 26.12 -3.72
C SER A 299 1.21 24.88 -3.32
N VAL A 300 1.68 23.68 -3.70
CA VAL A 300 1.04 22.42 -3.30
C VAL A 300 1.09 22.22 -1.79
N ALA A 301 2.24 22.51 -1.17
CA ALA A 301 2.38 22.39 0.26
C ALA A 301 1.53 23.44 1.03
N LEU A 302 1.49 24.70 0.56
CA LEU A 302 0.62 25.75 1.12
C LEU A 302 -0.86 25.37 1.01
N ASN A 303 -1.30 24.86 -0.14
CA ASN A 303 -2.67 24.38 -0.34
C ASN A 303 -3.02 23.23 0.61
N THR A 304 -2.07 22.32 0.84
CA THR A 304 -2.28 21.23 1.79
C THR A 304 -2.47 21.76 3.21
N LEU A 305 -1.63 22.72 3.65
CA LEU A 305 -1.79 23.36 4.96
C LEU A 305 -3.11 24.08 5.09
N GLY A 306 -3.53 24.84 4.08
CA GLY A 306 -4.81 25.53 4.09
C GLY A 306 -6.00 24.58 4.17
N ARG A 307 -5.96 23.48 3.41
CA ARG A 307 -7.05 22.51 3.30
C ARG A 307 -7.19 21.60 4.52
N MET A 308 -6.06 21.15 5.08
CA MET A 308 -6.01 20.07 6.07
C MET A 308 -5.39 20.48 7.40
N GLY A 309 -4.69 21.61 7.43
CA GLY A 309 -4.04 22.13 8.62
C GLY A 309 -5.02 22.79 9.60
N THR A 310 -4.47 23.25 10.68
CA THR A 310 -5.16 24.00 11.72
C THR A 310 -4.58 25.41 11.83
N LYS A 311 -5.07 26.22 12.76
CA LYS A 311 -4.50 27.55 13.03
C LYS A 311 -3.02 27.50 13.41
N ALA A 312 -2.53 26.37 13.93
CA ALA A 312 -1.12 26.18 14.29
C ALA A 312 -0.15 26.38 13.11
N GLN A 313 -0.61 26.19 11.87
CA GLN A 313 0.20 26.38 10.66
C GLN A 313 0.16 27.80 10.09
N ILE A 314 -0.69 28.70 10.60
CA ILE A 314 -0.79 30.11 10.13
C ILE A 314 0.57 30.80 10.13
N PRO A 315 1.41 30.76 11.21
CA PRO A 315 2.71 31.43 11.19
C PRO A 315 3.66 30.93 10.09
N LEU A 316 3.58 29.64 9.74
CA LEU A 316 4.37 29.08 8.64
C LEU A 316 3.87 29.60 7.28
N VAL A 317 2.56 29.62 7.05
CA VAL A 317 1.99 30.14 5.81
C VAL A 317 2.31 31.64 5.62
N GLN A 318 2.33 32.44 6.70
CA GLN A 318 2.67 33.86 6.66
C GLN A 318 4.09 34.14 6.14
N GLN A 319 5.03 33.23 6.33
CA GLN A 319 6.41 33.38 5.83
C GLN A 319 6.48 33.49 4.31
N PHE A 320 5.47 32.99 3.59
CA PHE A 320 5.42 33.00 2.14
C PHE A 320 4.68 34.22 1.55
N MET A 321 4.24 35.16 2.36
CA MET A 321 3.54 36.37 1.92
C MET A 321 4.41 37.31 1.08
N ALA A 322 5.72 37.16 1.12
CA ALA A 322 6.68 37.93 0.30
C ALA A 322 7.24 37.16 -0.92
N ASP A 323 6.84 35.90 -1.12
CA ASP A 323 7.36 35.07 -2.22
C ASP A 323 6.59 35.33 -3.53
N ASN A 324 7.19 36.11 -4.41
CA ASN A 324 6.59 36.53 -5.70
C ASN A 324 6.83 35.54 -6.85
N ALA A 325 7.39 34.34 -6.59
CA ALA A 325 7.65 33.35 -7.63
C ALA A 325 6.34 32.91 -8.29
N ILE A 326 6.35 32.88 -9.65
CA ILE A 326 5.16 32.53 -10.42
C ILE A 326 4.90 31.03 -10.33
N VAL A 327 3.72 30.67 -9.85
CA VAL A 327 3.22 29.29 -9.79
C VAL A 327 2.66 28.88 -11.15
N THR A 328 1.79 29.73 -11.71
CA THR A 328 1.14 29.46 -13.01
C THR A 328 0.56 30.72 -13.63
N ASN A 329 0.37 30.69 -14.93
CA ASN A 329 -0.47 31.65 -15.65
C ASN A 329 -1.84 31.01 -15.89
N PHE A 330 -2.89 31.82 -15.85
CA PHE A 330 -4.24 31.35 -16.11
C PHE A 330 -4.97 32.24 -17.10
N GLN A 331 -5.99 31.68 -17.72
CA GLN A 331 -6.93 32.41 -18.53
C GLN A 331 -8.35 31.88 -18.26
N PHE A 332 -9.23 32.77 -17.79
CA PHE A 332 -10.66 32.49 -17.62
C PHE A 332 -11.44 33.45 -18.54
N ASN A 333 -12.23 32.88 -19.44
CA ASN A 333 -12.88 33.63 -20.50
C ASN A 333 -11.84 34.43 -21.35
N LYS A 334 -11.85 35.73 -21.27
CA LYS A 334 -10.89 36.63 -21.95
C LYS A 334 -9.86 37.24 -20.99
N GLU A 335 -10.01 37.04 -19.71
CA GLU A 335 -9.11 37.61 -18.70
C GLU A 335 -7.91 36.68 -18.46
N LYS A 336 -6.72 37.26 -18.52
CA LYS A 336 -5.46 36.60 -18.25
C LYS A 336 -4.91 37.09 -16.94
N GLY A 337 -4.30 36.19 -16.18
CA GLY A 337 -3.68 36.54 -14.92
C GLY A 337 -2.53 35.61 -14.55
N THR A 338 -1.92 35.91 -13.43
CA THR A 338 -0.82 35.11 -12.86
C THR A 338 -1.12 34.78 -11.41
N THR A 339 -0.77 33.58 -11.00
CA THR A 339 -0.74 33.17 -9.60
C THR A 339 0.69 33.10 -9.14
N GLN A 340 1.00 33.80 -8.06
CA GLN A 340 2.28 33.77 -7.36
C GLN A 340 2.17 32.93 -6.06
N VAL A 341 3.29 32.53 -5.48
CA VAL A 341 3.32 31.79 -4.21
C VAL A 341 2.64 32.59 -3.09
N ASN A 342 2.90 33.89 -3.02
CA ASN A 342 2.26 34.80 -2.04
C ASN A 342 0.74 34.91 -2.23
N ASP A 343 0.22 34.83 -3.45
CA ASP A 343 -1.22 34.79 -3.70
C ASP A 343 -1.86 33.54 -3.08
N VAL A 344 -1.20 32.38 -3.25
CA VAL A 344 -1.61 31.13 -2.65
C VAL A 344 -1.55 31.21 -1.11
N ALA A 345 -0.47 31.77 -0.57
CA ALA A 345 -0.33 31.98 0.88
C ALA A 345 -1.45 32.85 1.42
N LEU A 346 -1.76 33.98 0.76
CA LEU A 346 -2.84 34.87 1.14
C LEU A 346 -4.20 34.17 1.08
N ALA A 347 -4.49 33.43 0.00
CA ALA A 347 -5.74 32.69 -0.13
C ALA A 347 -5.91 31.66 1.01
N MET A 348 -4.82 30.96 1.40
CA MET A 348 -4.85 30.01 2.51
C MET A 348 -5.05 30.70 3.85
N LEU A 349 -4.40 31.84 4.10
CA LEU A 349 -4.59 32.63 5.33
C LEU A 349 -6.03 33.11 5.49
N ILE A 350 -6.63 33.61 4.40
CA ILE A 350 -8.06 34.00 4.37
C ILE A 350 -8.94 32.80 4.72
N HIS A 351 -8.67 31.64 4.12
CA HIS A 351 -9.40 30.40 4.40
C HIS A 351 -9.27 29.97 5.87
N MET A 352 -8.04 29.86 6.37
CA MET A 352 -7.75 29.39 7.74
C MET A 352 -8.28 30.31 8.82
N THR A 353 -8.47 31.59 8.50
CA THR A 353 -9.06 32.60 9.41
C THR A 353 -10.57 32.75 9.24
N GLY A 354 -11.19 32.00 8.32
CA GLY A 354 -12.63 31.92 8.13
C GLY A 354 -13.22 33.11 7.39
N GLN A 355 -12.41 33.84 6.61
CA GLN A 355 -12.86 35.01 5.86
C GLN A 355 -13.32 34.63 4.45
N ASN A 356 -14.00 35.58 3.79
CA ASN A 356 -14.53 35.38 2.45
C ASN A 356 -13.49 35.85 1.39
N HIS A 357 -13.03 34.99 0.53
CA HIS A 357 -12.06 35.29 -0.52
C HIS A 357 -12.50 36.37 -1.49
N LYS A 358 -13.81 36.54 -1.72
CA LYS A 358 -14.35 37.58 -2.62
C LYS A 358 -14.09 38.99 -2.08
N ASP A 359 -14.04 39.17 -0.78
CA ASP A 359 -13.79 40.46 -0.17
C ASP A 359 -12.35 40.94 -0.42
N TYR A 360 -11.48 40.02 -0.76
CA TYR A 360 -10.08 40.21 -1.10
C TYR A 360 -9.81 40.18 -2.63
N GLY A 361 -10.85 40.18 -3.45
CA GLY A 361 -10.70 40.22 -4.91
C GLY A 361 -10.33 38.90 -5.58
N PHE A 362 -10.38 37.76 -4.90
CA PHE A 362 -10.17 36.44 -5.47
C PHE A 362 -11.39 35.99 -6.28
N SER A 363 -11.59 36.56 -7.48
CA SER A 363 -12.79 36.35 -8.28
C SER A 363 -12.94 34.91 -8.79
N PHE A 364 -11.82 34.19 -8.96
CA PHE A 364 -11.77 32.84 -9.54
C PHE A 364 -11.49 31.73 -8.51
N ALA A 365 -11.21 32.10 -7.25
CA ALA A 365 -10.82 31.15 -6.21
C ALA A 365 -11.97 30.32 -5.67
N THR A 366 -13.22 30.74 -5.90
CA THR A 366 -14.39 30.10 -5.28
C THR A 366 -15.35 29.56 -6.33
N ASN A 367 -15.88 28.36 -6.09
CA ASN A 367 -17.06 27.84 -6.74
C ASN A 367 -18.27 28.01 -5.80
N GLY A 368 -19.03 29.09 -6.02
CA GLY A 368 -20.05 29.50 -5.06
C GLY A 368 -19.47 30.03 -3.74
N ARG A 369 -19.67 29.32 -2.64
CA ARG A 369 -19.11 29.64 -1.31
C ARG A 369 -17.86 28.84 -0.94
N THR A 370 -17.54 27.81 -1.72
CA THR A 370 -16.45 26.87 -1.42
C THR A 370 -15.18 27.29 -2.15
N LEU A 371 -14.06 27.36 -1.41
CA LEU A 371 -12.74 27.58 -2.01
C LEU A 371 -12.37 26.42 -2.95
N ASN A 372 -12.00 26.77 -4.16
CA ASN A 372 -11.36 25.81 -5.07
C ASN A 372 -9.85 25.83 -4.80
N PHE A 373 -9.33 24.76 -4.21
CA PHE A 373 -7.91 24.62 -3.89
C PHE A 373 -7.04 24.39 -5.14
N SER A 374 -7.31 25.14 -6.21
CA SER A 374 -6.55 25.11 -7.46
C SER A 374 -5.75 26.42 -7.62
N PRO A 375 -4.45 26.35 -7.85
CA PRO A 375 -3.63 27.55 -8.07
C PRO A 375 -4.12 28.39 -9.25
N TYR A 376 -4.82 27.81 -10.23
CA TYR A 376 -5.38 28.54 -11.37
C TYR A 376 -6.44 29.58 -10.99
N GLY A 377 -7.06 29.47 -9.84
CA GLY A 377 -8.06 30.42 -9.35
C GLY A 377 -7.55 31.38 -8.29
N MET A 378 -6.33 31.21 -7.80
CA MET A 378 -5.80 31.95 -6.64
C MET A 378 -4.91 33.14 -7.02
N GLY A 379 -4.97 33.62 -8.26
CA GLY A 379 -4.14 34.71 -8.70
C GLY A 379 -4.94 35.94 -9.11
N PHE A 380 -4.25 36.93 -9.64
CA PHE A 380 -4.81 38.22 -10.02
C PHE A 380 -4.53 38.53 -11.49
N THR A 381 -5.45 39.28 -12.12
CA THR A 381 -5.32 39.69 -13.52
C THR A 381 -4.36 40.86 -13.70
N ASN A 382 -4.09 41.63 -12.64
CA ASN A 382 -3.15 42.76 -12.68
C ASN A 382 -2.56 43.08 -11.31
N ALA A 383 -1.46 43.83 -11.29
CA ALA A 383 -0.75 44.21 -10.07
C ALA A 383 -1.54 45.14 -9.13
N PRO A 384 -2.35 46.12 -9.59
CA PRO A 384 -3.19 46.92 -8.70
C PRO A 384 -4.18 46.11 -7.87
N LEU A 385 -4.89 45.15 -8.48
CA LEU A 385 -5.84 44.29 -7.75
C LEU A 385 -5.13 43.42 -6.71
N ARG A 386 -3.96 42.87 -7.08
CA ARG A 386 -3.12 42.11 -6.13
C ARG A 386 -2.77 42.99 -4.93
N LYS A 387 -2.23 44.20 -5.20
CA LYS A 387 -1.86 45.14 -4.14
C LYS A 387 -3.04 45.47 -3.21
N GLU A 388 -4.20 45.79 -3.77
CA GLU A 388 -5.42 46.08 -2.97
C GLU A 388 -5.78 44.90 -2.07
N SER A 389 -5.68 43.66 -2.56
CA SER A 389 -5.95 42.44 -1.79
C SER A 389 -5.00 42.30 -0.59
N PHE A 390 -3.71 42.55 -0.81
CA PHE A 390 -2.70 42.48 0.25
C PHE A 390 -2.87 43.63 1.27
N ASP A 391 -3.14 44.86 0.81
CA ASP A 391 -3.41 46.01 1.72
C ASP A 391 -4.62 45.72 2.62
N LYS A 392 -5.70 45.13 2.08
CA LYS A 392 -6.87 44.70 2.85
C LYS A 392 -6.51 43.65 3.92
N TRP A 393 -5.70 42.66 3.54
CA TRP A 393 -5.24 41.65 4.48
C TRP A 393 -4.37 42.22 5.59
N GLU A 394 -3.42 43.12 5.27
CA GLU A 394 -2.54 43.76 6.25
C GLU A 394 -3.34 44.58 7.26
N LYS A 395 -4.34 45.35 6.80
CA LYS A 395 -5.23 46.07 7.66
C LYS A 395 -5.97 45.14 8.63
N TRP A 396 -6.61 44.11 8.09
CA TRP A 396 -7.35 43.12 8.90
C TRP A 396 -6.44 42.39 9.89
N ALA A 397 -5.24 42.00 9.48
CA ALA A 397 -4.26 41.31 10.31
C ALA A 397 -3.82 42.18 11.53
N LYS A 398 -3.62 43.47 11.33
CA LYS A 398 -3.31 44.42 12.37
C LYS A 398 -4.45 44.57 13.39
N GLU A 399 -5.69 44.49 12.92
CA GLU A 399 -6.89 44.60 13.77
C GLU A 399 -7.22 43.29 14.49
N ASN A 400 -6.70 42.14 14.02
CA ASN A 400 -7.02 40.80 14.51
C ASN A 400 -5.80 39.95 14.87
N PRO A 401 -4.82 40.41 15.65
CA PRO A 401 -3.57 39.68 15.90
C PRO A 401 -3.78 38.33 16.59
N ASP A 402 -4.84 38.22 17.41
CA ASP A 402 -5.13 36.95 18.13
C ASP A 402 -5.61 35.82 17.22
N LYS A 403 -6.19 36.14 16.06
CA LYS A 403 -6.60 35.13 15.07
C LYS A 403 -5.43 34.56 14.28
N LEU A 404 -4.27 35.19 14.32
CA LEU A 404 -3.03 34.80 13.65
C LEU A 404 -2.10 34.02 14.56
N LYS A 405 -2.37 34.02 15.87
CA LYS A 405 -1.62 33.20 16.82
C LYS A 405 -2.03 31.72 16.63
N GLY A 406 -1.08 30.86 16.38
CA GLY A 406 -1.27 29.42 16.14
C GLY A 406 -1.73 28.62 17.38
N LYS A 407 -2.73 29.13 18.09
CA LYS A 407 -3.32 28.47 19.27
C LYS A 407 -4.64 27.80 18.92
#